data_2a2a9329da0ad6fe7f8697c0d475f998
#
_entry.id   2a2a9329da0ad6fe7f8697c0d475f998
#
_cell.length_a   1.000
_cell.length_b   1.000
_cell.length_c   1.000
_cell.angle_alpha   90.00
_cell.angle_beta   90.00
_cell.angle_gamma   90.00
#
_symmetry.space_group_name_H-M   'P 1'
#
loop_
_entity.id
_entity.type
_entity.pdbx_description
1 polymer ?
#
loop_
_entity_poly.entity_id
_entity_poly.type
_entity_poly.pdbx_seq_one_letter_code
_entity_poly.pdbx_strand_id
1 'polypeptide(L)' 'MSLTTTPNLPEHDTFYAELLAAHRGLTEAESHALNARLVLILANHVGDIEALREALTLAKS' A
#
# COMPACT_ATOMS: atom_id res chain seq x y z
N MET A 1 -15.20 -5.01 -9.19
CA MET A 1 -14.49 -5.85 -8.21
C MET A 1 -14.47 -5.12 -6.87
N SER A 2 -14.85 -5.81 -5.81
CA SER A 2 -14.87 -5.17 -4.49
C SER A 2 -13.56 -5.43 -3.74
N LEU A 3 -13.32 -4.59 -2.74
CA LEU A 3 -12.10 -4.67 -1.94
C LEU A 3 -12.10 -5.94 -1.08
N THR A 4 -10.98 -6.66 -1.08
CA THR A 4 -10.77 -7.79 -0.19
C THR A 4 -10.28 -7.25 1.15
N THR A 5 -11.02 -7.50 2.22
CA THR A 5 -10.70 -6.97 3.56
C THR A 5 -10.23 -8.05 4.53
N THR A 6 -10.32 -9.32 4.15
CA THR A 6 -9.75 -10.41 4.94
C THR A 6 -8.30 -10.66 4.52
N PRO A 7 -7.48 -11.30 5.35
CA PRO A 7 -6.09 -11.59 4.97
C PRO A 7 -6.02 -12.32 3.63
N ASN A 8 -5.27 -11.78 2.69
CA ASN A 8 -5.21 -12.27 1.32
C ASN A 8 -3.78 -12.47 0.82
N LEU A 9 -2.80 -12.04 1.58
CA LEU A 9 -1.39 -12.20 1.24
C LEU A 9 -0.73 -13.13 2.25
N PRO A 10 -0.42 -14.39 1.86
CA PRO A 10 0.22 -15.32 2.79
C PRO A 10 1.55 -14.78 3.34
N GLU A 11 2.29 -14.03 2.55
CA GLU A 11 3.59 -13.47 2.92
C GLU A 11 3.49 -12.06 3.50
N HIS A 12 2.37 -11.71 4.16
CA HIS A 12 2.19 -10.34 4.63
C HIS A 12 3.27 -9.91 5.64
N ASP A 13 3.73 -10.80 6.50
CA ASP A 13 4.80 -10.48 7.44
C ASP A 13 6.12 -10.21 6.72
N THR A 14 6.42 -11.00 5.69
CA THR A 14 7.61 -10.82 4.88
C THR A 14 7.55 -9.47 4.16
N PHE A 15 6.41 -9.15 3.55
CA PHE A 15 6.25 -7.88 2.86
C PHE A 15 6.39 -6.70 3.83
N TYR A 16 5.80 -6.80 5.02
CA TYR A 16 5.91 -5.74 6.01
C TYR A 16 7.36 -5.48 6.40
N ALA A 17 8.14 -6.56 6.62
CA ALA A 17 9.56 -6.43 6.95
C ALA A 17 10.33 -5.76 5.81
N GLU A 18 10.03 -6.12 4.56
CA GLU A 18 10.66 -5.51 3.39
C GLU A 18 10.27 -4.05 3.23
N LEU A 19 9.01 -3.71 3.53
CA LEU A 19 8.55 -2.33 3.49
C LEU A 19 9.31 -1.47 4.51
N LEU A 20 9.46 -1.98 5.74
CA LEU A 20 10.23 -1.28 6.76
C LEU A 20 11.69 -1.11 6.34
N ALA A 21 12.27 -2.15 5.74
CA ALA A 21 13.66 -2.09 5.26
C ALA A 21 13.82 -1.04 4.16
N ALA A 22 12.81 -0.89 3.30
CA ALA A 22 12.85 0.11 2.22
C ALA A 22 12.87 1.55 2.77
N HIS A 23 12.33 1.76 3.97
CA HIS A 23 12.33 3.08 4.62
C HIS A 23 13.60 3.35 5.44
N ARG A 24 14.43 2.35 5.64
CA ARG A 24 15.61 2.49 6.50
C ARG A 24 16.57 3.53 5.95
N GLY A 25 16.97 4.48 6.81
CA GLY A 25 17.91 5.53 6.44
C GLY A 25 17.30 6.70 5.68
N LEU A 26 15.99 6.70 5.41
CA LEU A 26 15.33 7.79 4.69
C LEU A 26 14.88 8.87 5.66
N THR A 27 14.87 10.12 5.20
CA THR A 27 14.23 11.22 5.92
C THR A 27 12.71 11.03 5.85
N GLU A 28 11.98 11.77 6.68
CA GLU A 28 10.52 11.75 6.67
C GLU A 28 9.96 12.11 5.29
N ALA A 29 10.51 13.16 4.66
CA ALA A 29 10.07 13.58 3.33
C ALA A 29 10.33 12.48 2.29
N GLU A 30 11.48 11.81 2.37
CA GLU A 30 11.81 10.71 1.46
C GLU A 30 10.90 9.50 1.68
N SER A 31 10.56 9.19 2.93
CA SER A 31 9.63 8.12 3.24
C SER A 31 8.24 8.41 2.68
N HIS A 32 7.75 9.64 2.83
CA HIS A 32 6.46 10.03 2.27
C HIS A 32 6.46 9.90 0.74
N ALA A 33 7.56 10.31 0.09
CA ALA A 33 7.68 10.20 -1.36
C ALA A 33 7.70 8.73 -1.82
N LEU A 34 8.38 7.85 -1.08
CA LEU A 34 8.40 6.42 -1.37
C LEU A 34 6.99 5.84 -1.30
N ASN A 35 6.27 6.16 -0.21
CA ASN A 35 4.90 5.67 -0.02
C ASN A 35 3.97 6.16 -1.13
N ALA A 36 4.09 7.42 -1.53
CA ALA A 36 3.25 7.98 -2.59
C ALA A 36 3.49 7.24 -3.92
N ARG A 37 4.75 6.97 -4.26
CA ARG A 37 5.08 6.22 -5.47
C ARG A 37 4.58 4.79 -5.40
N LEU A 38 4.75 4.14 -4.23
CA LEU A 38 4.30 2.76 -4.04
C LEU A 38 2.79 2.65 -4.21
N VAL A 39 2.04 3.60 -3.64
CA VAL A 39 0.57 3.63 -3.78
C VAL A 39 0.17 3.69 -5.25
N LEU A 40 0.84 4.54 -6.04
CA LEU A 40 0.51 4.66 -7.47
C LEU A 40 0.87 3.40 -8.25
N ILE A 41 2.01 2.78 -7.92
CA ILE A 41 2.41 1.51 -8.56
C ILE A 41 1.38 0.42 -8.27
N LEU A 42 0.97 0.29 -7.00
CA LEU A 42 -0.01 -0.72 -6.60
C LEU A 42 -1.39 -0.41 -7.17
N ALA A 43 -1.78 0.87 -7.23
CA ALA A 43 -3.04 1.27 -7.82
C ALA A 43 -3.11 0.87 -9.30
N ASN A 44 -2.01 1.05 -10.03
CA ASN A 44 -1.94 0.64 -11.42
C ASN A 44 -2.08 -0.88 -11.56
N HIS A 45 -1.49 -1.63 -10.64
CA HIS A 45 -1.58 -3.08 -10.65
C HIS A 45 -3.01 -3.56 -10.34
N VAL A 46 -3.67 -2.91 -9.37
CA VAL A 46 -5.07 -3.22 -9.01
C VAL A 46 -6.00 -2.94 -10.19
N GLY A 47 -5.83 -1.78 -10.85
CA GLY A 47 -6.55 -1.46 -12.08
C GLY A 47 -8.07 -1.31 -11.95
N ASP A 48 -8.57 -1.06 -10.75
CA ASP A 48 -10.01 -0.98 -10.48
C ASP A 48 -10.29 0.22 -9.59
N ILE A 49 -10.86 1.29 -10.18
CA ILE A 49 -11.08 2.53 -9.45
C ILE A 49 -12.06 2.35 -8.28
N GLU A 50 -13.05 1.47 -8.41
CA GLU A 50 -14.01 1.25 -7.32
C GLU A 50 -13.34 0.63 -6.10
N ALA A 51 -12.46 -0.36 -6.31
CA ALA A 51 -11.69 -0.95 -5.22
C ALA A 51 -10.78 0.09 -4.56
N LEU A 52 -10.16 0.96 -5.36
CA LEU A 52 -9.28 2.01 -4.84
C LEU A 52 -10.07 3.04 -4.03
N ARG A 53 -11.27 3.39 -4.45
CA ARG A 53 -12.15 4.30 -3.71
C ARG A 53 -12.55 3.69 -2.37
N GLU A 54 -12.89 2.40 -2.35
CA GLU A 54 -13.20 1.70 -1.11
C GLU A 54 -12.01 1.69 -0.16
N ALA A 55 -10.81 1.45 -0.70
CA ALA A 55 -9.58 1.45 0.08
C ALA A 55 -9.33 2.83 0.71
N LEU A 56 -9.55 3.92 -0.05
CA LEU A 56 -9.40 5.27 0.47
C LEU A 56 -10.37 5.54 1.61
N THR A 57 -11.62 5.12 1.45
CA THR A 57 -12.64 5.29 2.49
C THR A 57 -12.24 4.56 3.76
N LEU A 58 -11.78 3.32 3.62
CA LEU A 58 -11.34 2.51 4.75
C LEU A 58 -10.11 3.12 5.43
N ALA A 59 -9.17 3.63 4.64
CA ALA A 59 -7.94 4.21 5.17
C ALA A 59 -8.18 5.51 5.96
N LYS A 60 -9.27 6.21 5.66
CA LYS A 60 -9.63 7.46 6.36
C LYS A 60 -10.36 7.22 7.67
N SER A 61 -10.81 6.02 7.92
CA SER A 61 -11.58 5.70 9.12
C SER A 61 -10.76 5.75 10.39
#